data_14383aafb8096dbd6d5b70fa2b4bf4d9
#
_entry.id   14383aafb8096dbd6d5b70fa2b4bf4d9
#
_cell.length_a   1.000
_cell.length_b   1.000
_cell.length_c   1.000
_cell.angle_alpha   90.00
_cell.angle_beta   90.00
_cell.angle_gamma   90.00
#
_symmetry.space_group_name_H-M   'P 1'
#
loop_
_entity.id
_entity.type
_entity.pdbx_description
1 polymer ?
#
loop_
_entity_poly.entity_id
_entity_poly.type
_entity_poly.pdbx_seq_one_letter_code
_entity_poly.pdbx_strand_id
1 'polypeptide(L)'
;MARGENAVVAVVCGGSSAEAGVSRVSGRGVADALAATFRNVVTIEYDNAVGEALCEAKPDVVFPVLHGPPGEDGTFQGFLETLGLPYVGSGVQASAFAMNKVVAKGLFARAGLPLARDAVVRRGQATPSALDGVLMRLGPRLVVKPASQGSAVGVRFARTAAELAAAVKAAFEFDDAVLVEERIEGREITAAILERREAEALPVVEVRTPEGSWYDFEHRYTQGLSEHIIPAPLPPEQYARTQEVAREAHRALGCRDLSRVDFVVPASGEPILLEVNTIPGMTPTSLYPDAAKAAGVPFERLVAHLVERALDRAS
;
A
#
# COMPACT_ATOMS: atom_id res chain seq x y z
N MET A 1 -23.56 0.96 -22.78
CA MET A 1 -23.03 2.33 -22.60
C MET A 1 -23.87 3.22 -21.66
N ALA A 2 -25.15 3.03 -21.46
CA ALA A 2 -25.98 3.93 -20.64
C ALA A 2 -26.05 3.62 -19.12
N ARG A 3 -25.52 2.51 -18.64
CA ARG A 3 -25.49 2.19 -17.20
C ARG A 3 -24.34 2.89 -16.43
N GLY A 4 -23.19 3.13 -17.06
CA GLY A 4 -22.02 3.67 -16.40
C GLY A 4 -22.19 5.11 -15.90
N GLU A 5 -22.60 6.06 -16.76
CA GLU A 5 -22.65 7.50 -16.41
C GLU A 5 -23.72 7.86 -15.36
N ASN A 6 -24.75 7.04 -15.19
CA ASN A 6 -25.83 7.25 -14.22
C ASN A 6 -25.62 6.46 -12.92
N ALA A 7 -24.57 5.67 -12.84
CA ALA A 7 -24.25 4.93 -11.61
C ALA A 7 -24.03 5.90 -10.45
N VAL A 8 -24.52 5.52 -9.27
CA VAL A 8 -24.25 6.22 -8.01
C VAL A 8 -22.92 5.70 -7.45
N VAL A 9 -21.93 6.56 -7.41
CA VAL A 9 -20.60 6.24 -6.89
C VAL A 9 -20.43 6.86 -5.50
N ALA A 10 -20.21 6.04 -4.48
CA ALA A 10 -19.91 6.52 -3.13
C ALA A 10 -18.39 6.50 -2.89
N VAL A 11 -17.79 7.66 -2.70
CA VAL A 11 -16.39 7.80 -2.28
C VAL A 11 -16.34 7.84 -0.76
N VAL A 12 -15.78 6.79 -0.15
CA VAL A 12 -15.69 6.69 1.33
C VAL A 12 -14.28 7.05 1.76
N CYS A 13 -14.16 8.08 2.62
CA CYS A 13 -12.88 8.61 3.07
C CYS A 13 -12.92 9.03 4.56
N GLY A 14 -11.80 9.46 5.12
CA GLY A 14 -11.70 9.90 6.50
C GLY A 14 -11.31 8.78 7.45
N GLY A 15 -12.08 8.58 8.50
CA GLY A 15 -11.82 7.59 9.54
C GLY A 15 -11.04 8.14 10.73
N SER A 16 -10.55 7.23 11.60
CA SER A 16 -9.85 7.54 12.85
C SER A 16 -8.34 7.23 12.83
N SER A 17 -7.80 6.74 11.71
CA SER A 17 -6.38 6.44 11.58
C SER A 17 -5.52 7.71 11.61
N ALA A 18 -4.23 7.57 11.83
CA ALA A 18 -3.28 8.69 11.73
C ALA A 18 -3.28 9.33 10.33
N GLU A 19 -3.75 8.59 9.31
CA GLU A 19 -3.82 9.00 7.91
C GLU A 19 -5.18 9.56 7.49
N ALA A 20 -6.13 9.76 8.42
CA ALA A 20 -7.49 10.25 8.12
C ALA A 20 -7.49 11.58 7.35
N GLY A 21 -6.55 12.47 7.65
CA GLY A 21 -6.36 13.74 6.93
C GLY A 21 -5.99 13.52 5.46
N VAL A 22 -5.08 12.61 5.19
CA VAL A 22 -4.64 12.21 3.82
C VAL A 22 -5.80 11.56 3.07
N SER A 23 -6.55 10.69 3.75
CA SER A 23 -7.74 10.03 3.22
C SER A 23 -8.78 11.05 2.74
N ARG A 24 -9.08 12.08 3.54
CA ARG A 24 -10.02 13.14 3.15
C ARG A 24 -9.53 13.98 1.96
N VAL A 25 -8.23 14.23 1.86
CA VAL A 25 -7.67 14.93 0.67
C VAL A 25 -7.78 14.05 -0.56
N SER A 26 -7.39 12.78 -0.47
CA SER A 26 -7.54 11.79 -1.54
C SER A 26 -9.00 11.64 -1.97
N GLY A 27 -9.92 11.52 -0.99
CA GLY A 27 -11.35 11.34 -1.23
C GLY A 27 -11.97 12.51 -2.00
N ARG A 28 -11.64 13.74 -1.63
CA ARG A 28 -12.07 14.93 -2.40
C ARG A 28 -11.55 14.89 -3.83
N GLY A 29 -10.24 14.65 -4.01
CA GLY A 29 -9.66 14.59 -5.35
C GLY A 29 -10.29 13.49 -6.22
N VAL A 30 -10.57 12.32 -5.65
CA VAL A 30 -11.24 11.21 -6.35
C VAL A 30 -12.69 11.60 -6.71
N ALA A 31 -13.46 12.19 -5.78
CA ALA A 31 -14.84 12.60 -6.04
C ALA A 31 -14.92 13.67 -7.14
N ASP A 32 -14.05 14.69 -7.07
CA ASP A 32 -13.98 15.75 -8.08
C ASP A 32 -13.64 15.19 -9.48
N ALA A 33 -12.70 14.26 -9.55
CA ALA A 33 -12.29 13.63 -10.79
C ALA A 33 -13.39 12.72 -11.36
N LEU A 34 -14.10 11.97 -10.51
CA LEU A 34 -15.23 11.11 -10.93
C LEU A 34 -16.42 11.91 -11.43
N ALA A 35 -16.67 13.12 -10.92
CA ALA A 35 -17.75 13.99 -11.36
C ALA A 35 -17.63 14.39 -12.85
N ALA A 36 -16.45 14.25 -13.46
CA ALA A 36 -16.28 14.45 -14.90
C ALA A 36 -16.92 13.32 -15.75
N THR A 37 -17.15 12.14 -15.16
CA THR A 37 -17.65 10.95 -15.88
C THR A 37 -19.00 10.46 -15.34
N PHE A 38 -19.20 10.52 -14.02
CA PHE A 38 -20.39 10.03 -13.33
C PHE A 38 -21.24 11.19 -12.82
N ARG A 39 -22.55 11.14 -13.06
CA ARG A 39 -23.48 12.22 -12.68
C ARG A 39 -23.80 12.23 -11.18
N ASN A 40 -23.70 11.07 -10.54
CA ASN A 40 -24.08 10.88 -9.14
C ASN A 40 -22.86 10.40 -8.33
N VAL A 41 -22.06 11.35 -7.84
CA VAL A 41 -20.93 11.07 -6.95
C VAL A 41 -21.25 11.63 -5.57
N VAL A 42 -21.20 10.78 -4.55
CA VAL A 42 -21.42 11.18 -3.15
C VAL A 42 -20.16 10.89 -2.34
N THR A 43 -19.80 11.79 -1.44
CA THR A 43 -18.69 11.58 -0.49
C THR A 43 -19.27 11.23 0.86
N ILE A 44 -18.78 10.13 1.45
CA ILE A 44 -19.21 9.63 2.76
C ILE A 44 -18.00 9.61 3.68
N GLU A 45 -18.13 10.26 4.83
CA GLU A 45 -17.12 10.17 5.91
C GLU A 45 -17.23 8.79 6.57
N TYR A 46 -16.08 8.15 6.79
CA TYR A 46 -16.02 6.89 7.51
C TYR A 46 -16.07 7.15 9.02
N ASP A 47 -17.23 6.93 9.60
CA ASP A 47 -17.50 6.99 11.04
C ASP A 47 -18.50 5.89 11.45
N ASN A 48 -19.04 5.99 12.65
CA ASN A 48 -20.02 5.03 13.16
C ASN A 48 -21.34 5.01 12.38
N ALA A 49 -21.66 6.05 11.60
CA ALA A 49 -22.86 6.16 10.77
C ALA A 49 -22.64 5.72 9.32
N VAL A 50 -21.42 5.26 8.93
CA VAL A 50 -21.09 4.90 7.54
C VAL A 50 -22.07 3.88 6.95
N GLY A 51 -22.55 2.93 7.74
CA GLY A 51 -23.53 1.93 7.29
C GLY A 51 -24.89 2.55 6.93
N GLU A 52 -25.39 3.46 7.76
CA GLU A 52 -26.62 4.21 7.52
C GLU A 52 -26.49 5.10 6.27
N ALA A 53 -25.38 5.84 6.17
CA ALA A 53 -25.08 6.70 5.02
C ALA A 53 -25.00 5.90 3.69
N LEU A 54 -24.39 4.71 3.69
CA LEU A 54 -24.38 3.82 2.52
C LEU A 54 -25.78 3.30 2.16
N CYS A 55 -26.59 2.93 3.16
CA CYS A 55 -27.96 2.49 2.93
C CYS A 55 -28.87 3.59 2.39
N GLU A 56 -28.67 4.83 2.80
CA GLU A 56 -29.40 6.00 2.28
C GLU A 56 -28.95 6.37 0.87
N ALA A 57 -27.65 6.40 0.61
CA ALA A 57 -27.06 6.73 -0.68
C ALA A 57 -27.36 5.68 -1.77
N LYS A 58 -27.56 4.42 -1.38
CA LYS A 58 -27.78 3.27 -2.28
C LYS A 58 -26.81 3.24 -3.47
N PRO A 59 -25.50 3.25 -3.22
CA PRO A 59 -24.54 3.31 -4.29
C PRO A 59 -24.54 2.01 -5.13
N ASP A 60 -24.30 2.16 -6.43
CA ASP A 60 -24.03 1.03 -7.33
C ASP A 60 -22.61 0.51 -7.13
N VAL A 61 -21.71 1.38 -6.65
CA VAL A 61 -20.31 1.04 -6.38
C VAL A 61 -19.72 1.97 -5.31
N VAL A 62 -18.84 1.42 -4.48
CA VAL A 62 -18.08 2.17 -3.48
C VAL A 62 -16.63 2.31 -3.91
N PHE A 63 -16.07 3.51 -3.82
CA PHE A 63 -14.65 3.79 -3.96
C PHE A 63 -14.04 4.07 -2.58
N PRO A 64 -13.45 3.05 -1.92
CA PRO A 64 -12.78 3.27 -0.63
C PRO A 64 -11.45 3.99 -0.83
N VAL A 65 -11.25 5.07 -0.07
CA VAL A 65 -10.00 5.85 -0.04
C VAL A 65 -9.54 5.97 1.42
N LEU A 66 -9.64 4.86 2.14
CA LEU A 66 -9.31 4.77 3.56
C LEU A 66 -7.89 4.24 3.71
N HIS A 67 -7.02 4.97 4.42
CA HIS A 67 -5.65 4.55 4.67
C HIS A 67 -5.49 4.00 6.09
N GLY A 68 -4.73 2.91 6.21
CA GLY A 68 -4.58 2.15 7.45
C GLY A 68 -5.84 1.37 7.85
N PRO A 69 -5.83 0.67 9.00
CA PRO A 69 -7.00 0.00 9.52
C PRO A 69 -8.12 1.00 9.89
N PRO A 70 -9.40 0.67 9.61
CA PRO A 70 -9.90 -0.59 9.04
C PRO A 70 -10.05 -0.58 7.50
N GLY A 71 -9.45 0.39 6.81
CA GLY A 71 -9.63 0.58 5.36
C GLY A 71 -8.82 -0.38 4.50
N GLU A 72 -7.60 -0.74 4.94
CA GLU A 72 -6.65 -1.52 4.14
C GLU A 72 -6.45 -2.96 4.66
N ASP A 73 -7.07 -3.35 5.77
CA ASP A 73 -6.89 -4.64 6.43
C ASP A 73 -7.96 -5.69 6.09
N GLY A 74 -8.88 -5.36 5.20
CA GLY A 74 -9.99 -6.23 4.81
C GLY A 74 -11.27 -6.02 5.62
N THR A 75 -11.23 -5.27 6.72
CA THR A 75 -12.39 -5.05 7.58
C THR A 75 -13.50 -4.29 6.85
N PHE A 76 -13.16 -3.16 6.22
CA PHE A 76 -14.14 -2.37 5.47
C PHE A 76 -14.60 -3.10 4.21
N GLN A 77 -13.72 -3.84 3.54
CA GLN A 77 -14.08 -4.68 2.40
C GLN A 77 -15.10 -5.75 2.80
N GLY A 78 -14.89 -6.43 3.94
CA GLY A 78 -15.84 -7.41 4.47
C GLY A 78 -17.19 -6.81 4.85
N PHE A 79 -17.19 -5.59 5.35
CA PHE A 79 -18.42 -4.85 5.61
C PHE A 79 -19.20 -4.56 4.31
N LEU A 80 -18.51 -4.11 3.24
CA LEU A 80 -19.13 -3.89 1.94
C LEU A 80 -19.65 -5.18 1.31
N GLU A 81 -18.92 -6.29 1.41
CA GLU A 81 -19.38 -7.61 0.96
C GLU A 81 -20.65 -8.07 1.71
N THR A 82 -20.74 -7.81 3.01
CA THR A 82 -21.93 -8.13 3.82
C THR A 82 -23.14 -7.30 3.35
N LEU A 83 -22.95 -6.07 2.91
CA LEU A 83 -23.99 -5.22 2.36
C LEU A 83 -24.30 -5.54 0.88
N GLY A 84 -23.54 -6.43 0.24
CA GLY A 84 -23.68 -6.72 -1.19
C GLY A 84 -23.29 -5.56 -2.11
N LEU A 85 -22.44 -4.64 -1.62
CA LEU A 85 -22.01 -3.46 -2.36
C LEU A 85 -20.72 -3.75 -3.12
N PRO A 86 -20.69 -3.59 -4.45
CA PRO A 86 -19.47 -3.62 -5.24
C PRO A 86 -18.52 -2.50 -4.81
N TYR A 87 -17.22 -2.75 -4.90
CA TYR A 87 -16.22 -1.75 -4.53
C TYR A 87 -14.94 -1.85 -5.37
N VAL A 88 -14.24 -0.73 -5.48
CA VAL A 88 -12.94 -0.60 -6.13
C VAL A 88 -11.86 -1.20 -5.24
N GLY A 89 -10.91 -1.89 -5.85
CA GLY A 89 -9.71 -2.40 -5.19
C GLY A 89 -9.82 -3.85 -4.72
N SER A 90 -8.80 -4.24 -3.97
CA SER A 90 -8.59 -5.61 -3.50
C SER A 90 -9.68 -6.07 -2.54
N GLY A 91 -9.98 -7.38 -2.56
CA GLY A 91 -10.95 -7.99 -1.66
C GLY A 91 -10.41 -8.19 -0.25
N VAL A 92 -11.26 -8.72 0.64
CA VAL A 92 -10.98 -8.97 2.06
C VAL A 92 -9.66 -9.69 2.26
N GLN A 93 -9.48 -10.82 1.59
CA GLN A 93 -8.31 -11.68 1.79
C GLN A 93 -7.01 -11.00 1.36
N ALA A 94 -6.99 -10.38 0.18
CA ALA A 94 -5.80 -9.71 -0.35
C ALA A 94 -5.41 -8.50 0.52
N SER A 95 -6.39 -7.72 0.97
CA SER A 95 -6.18 -6.59 1.87
C SER A 95 -5.60 -7.03 3.22
N ALA A 96 -6.19 -8.07 3.83
CA ALA A 96 -5.68 -8.62 5.09
C ALA A 96 -4.26 -9.19 4.96
N PHE A 97 -3.97 -9.88 3.86
CA PHE A 97 -2.64 -10.41 3.60
C PHE A 97 -1.61 -9.31 3.38
N ALA A 98 -1.95 -8.29 2.58
CA ALA A 98 -1.06 -7.17 2.30
C ALA A 98 -0.72 -6.37 3.56
N MET A 99 -1.71 -6.11 4.42
CA MET A 99 -1.53 -5.36 5.65
C MET A 99 -0.58 -6.07 6.63
N ASN A 100 -0.63 -7.40 6.69
CA ASN A 100 0.24 -8.17 7.59
C ASN A 100 1.56 -8.56 6.89
N LYS A 101 2.64 -7.82 7.17
CA LYS A 101 3.96 -8.00 6.56
C LYS A 101 4.53 -9.42 6.72
N VAL A 102 4.22 -10.09 7.82
CA VAL A 102 4.68 -11.47 8.08
C VAL A 102 3.96 -12.45 7.14
N VAL A 103 2.64 -12.28 6.98
CA VAL A 103 1.84 -13.10 6.07
C VAL A 103 2.21 -12.82 4.62
N ALA A 104 2.29 -11.54 4.24
CA ALA A 104 2.68 -11.11 2.89
C ALA A 104 4.03 -11.71 2.48
N LYS A 105 5.06 -11.59 3.33
CA LYS A 105 6.38 -12.19 3.08
C LYS A 105 6.33 -13.71 2.91
N GLY A 106 5.51 -14.40 3.68
CA GLY A 106 5.31 -15.85 3.52
C GLY A 106 4.74 -16.21 2.14
N LEU A 107 3.79 -15.42 1.64
CA LEU A 107 3.22 -15.61 0.30
C LEU A 107 4.23 -15.25 -0.80
N PHE A 108 4.97 -14.16 -0.65
CA PHE A 108 6.03 -13.75 -1.58
C PHE A 108 7.15 -14.79 -1.65
N ALA A 109 7.58 -15.34 -0.51
CA ALA A 109 8.59 -16.40 -0.46
C ALA A 109 8.13 -17.67 -1.20
N ARG A 110 6.85 -18.04 -1.05
CA ARG A 110 6.27 -19.18 -1.81
C ARG A 110 6.21 -18.92 -3.31
N ALA A 111 6.09 -17.66 -3.72
CA ALA A 111 6.14 -17.25 -5.12
C ALA A 111 7.59 -17.09 -5.64
N GLY A 112 8.60 -17.28 -4.81
CA GLY A 112 10.01 -17.17 -5.19
C GLY A 112 10.48 -15.73 -5.41
N LEU A 113 9.78 -14.73 -4.82
CA LEU A 113 10.10 -13.33 -4.98
C LEU A 113 11.32 -12.92 -4.13
N PRO A 114 12.12 -11.95 -4.57
CA PRO A 114 13.31 -11.52 -3.87
C PRO A 114 12.96 -10.73 -2.59
N LEU A 115 13.40 -11.23 -1.45
CA LEU A 115 13.08 -10.69 -0.12
C LEU A 115 14.35 -10.52 0.72
N ALA A 116 14.35 -9.52 1.60
CA ALA A 116 15.34 -9.44 2.66
C ALA A 116 15.20 -10.63 3.62
N ARG A 117 16.33 -11.12 4.18
CA ARG A 117 16.29 -12.12 5.23
C ARG A 117 15.60 -11.54 6.47
N ASP A 118 14.82 -12.35 7.17
CA ASP A 118 14.02 -11.88 8.28
C ASP A 118 13.91 -12.86 9.45
N ALA A 119 13.37 -12.32 10.53
CA ALA A 119 12.90 -13.05 11.70
C ALA A 119 11.62 -12.44 12.23
N VAL A 120 10.70 -13.27 12.65
CA VAL A 120 9.50 -12.85 13.36
C VAL A 120 9.70 -13.01 14.86
N VAL A 121 9.52 -11.93 15.61
CA VAL A 121 9.58 -11.93 17.06
C VAL A 121 8.18 -11.67 17.62
N ARG A 122 7.65 -12.60 18.42
CA ARG A 122 6.35 -12.44 19.05
C ARG A 122 6.48 -11.93 20.49
N ARG A 123 5.49 -11.20 20.97
CA ARG A 123 5.44 -10.68 22.34
C ARG A 123 5.78 -11.79 23.34
N GLY A 124 5.94 -12.31 24.07
CA GLY A 124 6.29 -13.40 24.96
C GLY A 124 7.51 -14.24 24.54
N GLN A 125 8.06 -14.03 23.34
CA GLN A 125 9.23 -14.75 22.83
C GLN A 125 10.50 -13.89 22.70
N ALA A 126 10.41 -12.59 22.99
CA ALA A 126 11.49 -11.61 22.87
C ALA A 126 12.49 -11.69 24.03
N THR A 127 13.05 -12.87 24.31
CA THR A 127 14.10 -13.03 25.32
C THR A 127 15.44 -12.50 24.80
N PRO A 128 16.38 -12.08 25.69
CA PRO A 128 17.73 -11.66 25.27
C PRO A 128 18.41 -12.68 24.36
N SER A 129 18.39 -13.95 24.72
CA SER A 129 18.99 -15.02 23.89
C SER A 129 18.32 -15.18 22.52
N ALA A 130 17.00 -15.01 22.42
CA ALA A 130 16.30 -15.05 21.13
C ALA A 130 16.72 -13.87 20.24
N LEU A 131 16.83 -12.67 20.80
CA LEU A 131 17.27 -11.47 20.08
C LEU A 131 18.73 -11.55 19.65
N ASP A 132 19.61 -12.09 20.49
CA ASP A 132 21.01 -12.38 20.13
C ASP A 132 21.07 -13.36 18.94
N GLY A 133 20.23 -14.39 18.93
CA GLY A 133 20.10 -15.33 17.81
C GLY A 133 19.63 -14.65 16.52
N VAL A 134 18.71 -13.69 16.61
CA VAL A 134 18.29 -12.88 15.46
C VAL A 134 19.45 -12.04 14.92
N LEU A 135 20.16 -11.35 15.81
CA LEU A 135 21.30 -10.51 15.45
C LEU A 135 22.43 -11.32 14.78
N MET A 136 22.77 -12.50 15.34
CA MET A 136 23.76 -13.39 14.74
C MET A 136 23.37 -13.88 13.35
N ARG A 137 22.09 -14.18 13.13
CA ARG A 137 21.58 -14.70 11.85
C ARG A 137 21.47 -13.63 10.76
N LEU A 138 20.99 -12.44 11.12
CA LEU A 138 20.70 -11.37 10.15
C LEU A 138 21.83 -10.35 10.01
N GLY A 139 22.75 -10.31 10.98
CA GLY A 139 23.84 -9.32 11.00
C GLY A 139 23.47 -8.03 11.73
N PRO A 140 24.41 -7.06 11.79
CA PRO A 140 24.30 -5.91 12.69
C PRO A 140 23.54 -4.71 12.09
N ARG A 141 22.94 -4.84 10.91
CA ARG A 141 22.16 -3.77 10.29
C ARG A 141 20.74 -4.24 10.09
N LEU A 142 19.86 -3.84 10.99
CA LEU A 142 18.49 -4.35 11.07
C LEU A 142 17.46 -3.24 10.92
N VAL A 143 16.32 -3.61 10.33
CA VAL A 143 15.08 -2.84 10.35
C VAL A 143 14.06 -3.63 11.17
N VAL A 144 13.43 -2.96 12.13
CA VAL A 144 12.41 -3.53 13.02
C VAL A 144 11.08 -2.87 12.71
N LYS A 145 10.06 -3.65 12.41
CA LYS A 145 8.74 -3.17 11.96
C LYS A 145 7.62 -3.88 12.72
N PRO A 146 6.57 -3.18 13.18
CA PRO A 146 5.31 -3.86 13.55
C PRO A 146 4.76 -4.64 12.35
N ALA A 147 4.13 -5.80 12.59
CA ALA A 147 3.67 -6.66 11.50
C ALA A 147 2.55 -6.03 10.67
N SER A 148 1.62 -5.27 11.30
CA SER A 148 0.36 -4.83 10.68
C SER A 148 0.18 -3.30 10.75
N GLN A 149 1.26 -2.53 10.53
CA GLN A 149 1.21 -1.08 10.46
C GLN A 149 1.62 -0.56 9.09
N GLY A 150 0.94 0.50 8.62
CA GLY A 150 1.25 1.23 7.39
C GLY A 150 2.18 2.42 7.63
N SER A 151 2.48 3.17 6.57
CA SER A 151 3.14 4.49 6.58
C SER A 151 4.39 4.62 7.46
N ALA A 152 5.18 3.56 7.54
CA ALA A 152 6.41 3.48 8.33
C ALA A 152 6.21 3.69 9.85
N VAL A 153 4.99 3.63 10.37
CA VAL A 153 4.69 3.77 11.80
C VAL A 153 5.40 2.66 12.59
N GLY A 154 6.13 3.05 13.63
CA GLY A 154 6.85 2.12 14.50
C GLY A 154 8.10 1.49 13.90
N VAL A 155 8.51 1.85 12.69
CA VAL A 155 9.76 1.38 12.07
C VAL A 155 10.96 1.96 12.80
N ARG A 156 11.92 1.10 13.14
CA ARG A 156 13.16 1.47 13.80
C ARG A 156 14.35 0.73 13.21
N PHE A 157 15.53 1.32 13.34
CA PHE A 157 16.79 0.69 12.94
C PHE A 157 17.55 0.22 14.19
N ALA A 158 18.29 -0.89 14.06
CA ALA A 158 19.12 -1.43 15.13
C ALA A 158 20.44 -1.96 14.57
N ARG A 159 21.52 -1.75 15.34
CA ARG A 159 22.88 -2.21 15.01
C ARG A 159 23.49 -3.07 16.09
N THR A 160 22.98 -2.98 17.32
CA THR A 160 23.45 -3.70 18.51
C THR A 160 22.32 -4.48 19.15
N ALA A 161 22.63 -5.43 20.01
CA ALA A 161 21.63 -6.19 20.78
C ALA A 161 20.75 -5.27 21.65
N ALA A 162 21.34 -4.24 22.26
CA ALA A 162 20.60 -3.28 23.08
C ALA A 162 19.61 -2.45 22.25
N GLU A 163 20.05 -1.97 21.06
CA GLU A 163 19.18 -1.24 20.14
C GLU A 163 18.06 -2.14 19.59
N LEU A 164 18.37 -3.42 19.26
CA LEU A 164 17.38 -4.39 18.81
C LEU A 164 16.31 -4.63 19.88
N ALA A 165 16.73 -4.84 21.13
CA ALA A 165 15.80 -5.03 22.23
C ALA A 165 14.88 -3.81 22.45
N ALA A 166 15.44 -2.60 22.38
CA ALA A 166 14.70 -1.36 22.51
C ALA A 166 13.72 -1.16 21.32
N ALA A 167 14.16 -1.44 20.10
CA ALA A 167 13.33 -1.34 18.89
C ALA A 167 12.16 -2.34 18.90
N VAL A 168 12.42 -3.60 19.27
CA VAL A 168 11.39 -4.64 19.38
C VAL A 168 10.39 -4.28 20.46
N LYS A 169 10.86 -3.80 21.64
CA LYS A 169 9.97 -3.34 22.71
C LYS A 169 9.05 -2.21 22.24
N ALA A 170 9.57 -1.23 21.53
CA ALA A 170 8.78 -0.11 21.01
C ALA A 170 7.80 -0.55 19.92
N ALA A 171 8.18 -1.50 19.05
CA ALA A 171 7.28 -2.02 18.02
C ALA A 171 6.10 -2.82 18.62
N PHE A 172 6.28 -3.42 19.79
CA PHE A 172 5.20 -4.08 20.53
C PHE A 172 4.13 -3.13 21.10
N GLU A 173 4.33 -1.82 21.04
CA GLU A 173 3.27 -0.86 21.36
C GLU A 173 2.19 -0.83 20.27
N PHE A 174 2.53 -1.31 19.07
CA PHE A 174 1.66 -1.29 17.89
C PHE A 174 1.12 -2.67 17.49
N ASP A 175 1.85 -3.76 17.79
CA ASP A 175 1.50 -5.10 17.36
C ASP A 175 2.09 -6.17 18.30
N ASP A 176 1.49 -7.36 18.36
CA ASP A 176 2.02 -8.51 19.10
C ASP A 176 3.05 -9.33 18.31
N ALA A 177 3.20 -9.05 17.03
CA ALA A 177 4.22 -9.60 16.16
C ALA A 177 5.08 -8.49 15.55
N VAL A 178 6.38 -8.69 15.58
CA VAL A 178 7.38 -7.75 15.06
C VAL A 178 8.21 -8.47 14.00
N LEU A 179 8.33 -7.86 12.83
CA LEU A 179 9.22 -8.30 11.76
C LEU A 179 10.58 -7.61 11.94
N VAL A 180 11.63 -8.40 12.01
CA VAL A 180 13.01 -7.93 12.01
C VAL A 180 13.66 -8.37 10.71
N GLU A 181 14.16 -7.43 9.93
CA GLU A 181 14.77 -7.68 8.62
C GLU A 181 16.22 -7.19 8.59
N GLU A 182 17.06 -7.83 7.78
CA GLU A 182 18.33 -7.21 7.41
C GLU A 182 18.04 -5.91 6.66
N ARG A 183 18.79 -4.85 6.96
CA ARG A 183 18.66 -3.57 6.27
C ARG A 183 19.37 -3.65 4.92
N ILE A 184 18.61 -3.54 3.87
CA ILE A 184 19.14 -3.42 2.50
C ILE A 184 19.46 -1.95 2.23
N GLU A 185 20.67 -1.68 1.75
CA GLU A 185 21.08 -0.35 1.26
C GLU A 185 20.89 -0.30 -0.25
N GLY A 186 20.21 0.74 -0.71
CA GLY A 186 19.90 0.87 -2.12
C GLY A 186 18.97 2.06 -2.41
N ARG A 187 18.45 2.10 -3.61
CA ARG A 187 17.51 3.12 -4.06
C ARG A 187 16.09 2.72 -3.67
N GLU A 188 15.33 3.67 -3.14
CA GLU A 188 13.90 3.44 -2.85
C GLU A 188 13.11 3.56 -4.14
N ILE A 189 12.46 2.47 -4.53
CA ILE A 189 11.78 2.31 -5.81
C ILE A 189 10.35 1.85 -5.56
N THR A 190 9.41 2.36 -6.33
CA THR A 190 8.03 1.87 -6.31
C THR A 190 7.51 1.60 -7.71
N ALA A 191 6.68 0.57 -7.84
CA ALA A 191 5.99 0.23 -9.08
C ALA A 191 4.48 0.14 -8.82
N ALA A 192 3.72 0.96 -9.52
CA ALA A 192 2.27 0.92 -9.50
C ALA A 192 1.77 -0.16 -10.47
N ILE A 193 0.79 -0.96 -10.03
CA ILE A 193 0.10 -1.94 -10.85
C ILE A 193 -1.32 -1.45 -11.13
N LEU A 194 -1.70 -1.43 -12.39
CA LEU A 194 -3.05 -1.14 -12.85
C LEU A 194 -3.58 -2.34 -13.63
N GLU A 195 -4.68 -2.91 -13.20
CA GLU A 195 -5.36 -3.91 -14.00
C GLU A 195 -6.21 -3.27 -15.09
N ARG A 196 -5.96 -3.68 -16.32
CA ARG A 196 -6.82 -3.44 -17.48
C ARG A 196 -7.41 -4.78 -17.93
N ARG A 197 -6.89 -5.39 -18.97
CA ARG A 197 -7.16 -6.81 -19.30
C ARG A 197 -6.32 -7.74 -18.45
N GLU A 198 -5.10 -7.32 -18.17
CA GLU A 198 -4.12 -7.98 -17.31
C GLU A 198 -3.53 -6.96 -16.33
N ALA A 199 -2.79 -7.45 -15.33
CA ALA A 199 -2.04 -6.60 -14.39
C ALA A 199 -0.84 -5.98 -15.13
N GLU A 200 -0.88 -4.67 -15.36
CA GLU A 200 0.17 -3.90 -16.01
C GLU A 200 0.97 -3.13 -14.97
N ALA A 201 2.30 -3.22 -15.05
CA ALA A 201 3.17 -2.36 -14.26
C ALA A 201 3.34 -1.01 -14.98
N LEU A 202 2.95 0.06 -14.33
CA LEU A 202 3.14 1.43 -14.79
C LEU A 202 4.62 1.82 -14.74
N PRO A 203 5.03 2.99 -15.25
CA PRO A 203 6.39 3.46 -15.12
C PRO A 203 6.88 3.43 -13.67
N VAL A 204 8.05 2.86 -13.47
CA VAL A 204 8.67 2.72 -12.15
C VAL A 204 9.14 4.08 -11.66
N VAL A 205 8.93 4.35 -10.38
CA VAL A 205 9.27 5.61 -9.73
C VAL A 205 10.43 5.39 -8.76
N GLU A 206 11.45 6.23 -8.83
CA GLU A 206 12.43 6.37 -7.76
C GLU A 206 11.99 7.49 -6.81
N VAL A 207 12.00 7.18 -5.52
CA VAL A 207 11.76 8.16 -4.46
C VAL A 207 13.11 8.59 -3.89
N ARG A 208 13.42 9.88 -3.97
CA ARG A 208 14.60 10.46 -3.35
C ARG A 208 14.22 11.31 -2.17
N THR A 209 14.92 11.10 -1.08
CA THR A 209 14.85 11.94 0.13
C THR A 209 16.17 12.68 0.33
N PRO A 210 16.22 13.76 1.12
CA PRO A 210 17.47 14.45 1.45
C PRO A 210 18.50 13.49 2.04
N GLU A 211 19.78 13.80 1.83
CA GLU A 211 20.88 12.98 2.31
C GLU A 211 20.80 12.75 3.84
N GLY A 212 20.94 11.50 4.25
CA GLY A 212 20.83 11.10 5.66
C GLY A 212 19.42 10.87 6.19
N SER A 213 18.39 11.14 5.37
CA SER A 213 17.00 10.81 5.67
C SER A 213 16.55 9.50 5.00
N TRP A 214 15.35 9.06 5.31
CA TRP A 214 14.69 7.91 4.68
C TRP A 214 13.21 8.25 4.50
N TYR A 215 12.52 7.52 3.64
CA TYR A 215 11.14 7.81 3.24
C TYR A 215 10.14 7.40 4.35
N ASP A 216 10.14 8.17 5.45
CA ASP A 216 9.25 8.03 6.60
C ASP A 216 7.89 8.71 6.39
N PHE A 217 7.09 8.79 7.46
CA PHE A 217 5.76 9.39 7.43
C PHE A 217 5.81 10.87 6.97
N GLU A 218 6.76 11.65 7.48
CA GLU A 218 6.87 13.07 7.15
C GLU A 218 7.25 13.28 5.68
N HIS A 219 8.21 12.50 5.16
CA HIS A 219 8.63 12.56 3.76
C HIS A 219 7.55 12.09 2.78
N ARG A 220 6.61 11.24 3.22
CA ARG A 220 5.50 10.75 2.38
C ARG A 220 4.42 11.81 2.15
N TYR A 221 4.17 12.69 3.13
CA TYR A 221 2.98 13.56 3.14
C TYR A 221 3.31 15.05 3.16
N THR A 222 4.58 15.44 3.30
CA THR A 222 5.00 16.85 3.26
C THR A 222 5.58 17.17 1.89
N GLN A 223 4.95 18.12 1.20
CA GLN A 223 5.40 18.56 -0.12
C GLN A 223 6.83 19.10 -0.07
N GLY A 224 7.68 18.64 -1.00
CA GLY A 224 9.06 19.08 -1.15
C GLY A 224 10.07 18.34 -0.29
N LEU A 225 9.67 17.40 0.59
CA LEU A 225 10.58 16.55 1.35
C LEU A 225 11.00 15.28 0.59
N SER A 226 10.34 14.96 -0.50
CA SER A 226 10.74 13.88 -1.41
C SER A 226 10.61 14.32 -2.86
N GLU A 227 11.43 13.74 -3.72
CA GLU A 227 11.42 13.93 -5.17
C GLU A 227 11.02 12.61 -5.84
N HIS A 228 10.09 12.68 -6.81
CA HIS A 228 9.67 11.54 -7.63
C HIS A 228 10.34 11.61 -9.00
N ILE A 229 11.20 10.63 -9.32
CA ILE A 229 11.85 10.54 -10.62
C ILE A 229 11.18 9.45 -11.45
N ILE A 230 10.54 9.85 -12.53
CA ILE A 230 9.75 8.99 -13.41
C ILE A 230 10.11 9.20 -14.87
N PRO A 231 10.56 8.17 -15.60
CA PRO A 231 10.87 6.82 -15.12
C PRO A 231 12.10 6.80 -14.23
N ALA A 232 12.14 5.87 -13.26
CA ALA A 232 13.33 5.65 -12.44
C ALA A 232 14.56 5.35 -13.31
N PRO A 233 15.71 6.02 -13.10
CA PRO A 233 16.91 5.83 -13.92
C PRO A 233 17.66 4.55 -13.50
N LEU A 234 16.98 3.41 -13.61
CA LEU A 234 17.53 2.07 -13.44
C LEU A 234 18.09 1.54 -14.76
N PRO A 235 19.10 0.66 -14.74
CA PRO A 235 19.47 -0.12 -15.91
C PRO A 235 18.26 -0.88 -16.46
N PRO A 236 18.15 -1.05 -17.80
CA PRO A 236 16.95 -1.65 -18.41
C PRO A 236 16.54 -2.99 -17.84
N GLU A 237 17.50 -3.87 -17.52
CA GLU A 237 17.26 -5.19 -16.95
C GLU A 237 16.67 -5.09 -15.51
N GLN A 238 17.23 -4.21 -14.68
CA GLN A 238 16.73 -3.96 -13.33
C GLN A 238 15.32 -3.34 -13.37
N TYR A 239 15.08 -2.41 -14.30
CA TYR A 239 13.79 -1.79 -14.51
C TYR A 239 12.73 -2.84 -14.87
N ALA A 240 13.01 -3.67 -15.86
CA ALA A 240 12.11 -4.75 -16.30
C ALA A 240 11.87 -5.77 -15.19
N ARG A 241 12.92 -6.14 -14.44
CA ARG A 241 12.82 -7.08 -13.30
C ARG A 241 11.95 -6.50 -12.18
N THR A 242 12.09 -5.20 -11.87
CA THR A 242 11.25 -4.52 -10.88
C THR A 242 9.77 -4.59 -11.27
N GLN A 243 9.45 -4.32 -12.54
CA GLN A 243 8.09 -4.42 -13.04
C GLN A 243 7.54 -5.85 -13.01
N GLU A 244 8.37 -6.84 -13.30
CA GLU A 244 7.99 -8.26 -13.24
C GLU A 244 7.66 -8.67 -11.80
N VAL A 245 8.58 -8.42 -10.85
CA VAL A 245 8.38 -8.73 -9.43
C VAL A 245 7.14 -8.03 -8.88
N ALA A 246 6.88 -6.78 -9.29
CA ALA A 246 5.68 -6.06 -8.88
C ALA A 246 4.38 -6.74 -9.34
N ARG A 247 4.31 -7.19 -10.60
CA ARG A 247 3.16 -7.94 -11.12
C ARG A 247 2.96 -9.26 -10.39
N GLU A 248 4.06 -9.96 -10.13
CA GLU A 248 4.02 -11.24 -9.41
C GLU A 248 3.60 -11.06 -7.95
N ALA A 249 4.08 -10.02 -7.26
CA ALA A 249 3.67 -9.70 -5.90
C ALA A 249 2.17 -9.35 -5.80
N HIS A 250 1.66 -8.55 -6.74
CA HIS A 250 0.25 -8.25 -6.87
C HIS A 250 -0.59 -9.53 -7.00
N ARG A 251 -0.19 -10.45 -7.89
CA ARG A 251 -0.87 -11.72 -8.11
C ARG A 251 -0.75 -12.67 -6.91
N ALA A 252 0.41 -12.72 -6.26
CA ALA A 252 0.67 -13.61 -5.13
C ALA A 252 -0.24 -13.32 -3.92
N LEU A 253 -0.62 -12.06 -3.73
CA LEU A 253 -1.58 -11.66 -2.70
C LEU A 253 -3.04 -11.80 -3.16
N GLY A 254 -3.30 -11.98 -4.46
CA GLY A 254 -4.65 -11.95 -5.03
C GLY A 254 -5.24 -10.53 -5.08
N CYS A 255 -4.38 -9.53 -5.23
CA CYS A 255 -4.81 -8.15 -5.44
C CYS A 255 -5.59 -8.02 -6.75
N ARG A 256 -6.44 -7.00 -6.83
CA ARG A 256 -7.20 -6.65 -8.03
C ARG A 256 -7.29 -5.14 -8.21
N ASP A 257 -7.60 -4.71 -9.42
CA ASP A 257 -7.75 -3.34 -9.91
C ASP A 257 -6.46 -2.52 -9.83
N LEU A 258 -5.88 -2.39 -8.65
CA LEU A 258 -4.70 -1.57 -8.42
C LEU A 258 -3.89 -2.07 -7.22
N SER A 259 -2.59 -1.79 -7.24
CA SER A 259 -1.72 -1.84 -6.05
C SER A 259 -0.46 -1.01 -6.28
N ARG A 260 0.26 -0.68 -5.22
CA ARG A 260 1.61 -0.12 -5.29
C ARG A 260 2.56 -1.06 -4.57
N VAL A 261 3.65 -1.38 -5.22
CA VAL A 261 4.65 -2.32 -4.73
C VAL A 261 5.94 -1.56 -4.47
N ASP A 262 6.43 -1.62 -3.24
CA ASP A 262 7.58 -0.84 -2.78
C ASP A 262 8.81 -1.73 -2.64
N PHE A 263 9.98 -1.22 -3.06
CA PHE A 263 11.25 -1.94 -3.16
C PHE A 263 12.41 -1.12 -2.64
N VAL A 264 13.48 -1.83 -2.26
CA VAL A 264 14.83 -1.29 -2.29
C VAL A 264 15.63 -2.01 -3.37
N VAL A 265 16.25 -1.26 -4.28
CA VAL A 265 17.12 -1.80 -5.33
C VAL A 265 18.57 -1.53 -4.97
N PRO A 266 19.32 -2.54 -4.49
CA PRO A 266 20.72 -2.40 -4.14
C PRO A 266 21.61 -2.27 -5.39
N ALA A 267 22.87 -1.90 -5.19
CA ALA A 267 23.85 -1.82 -6.28
C ALA A 267 24.05 -3.17 -7.01
N SER A 268 23.79 -4.30 -6.36
CA SER A 268 23.77 -5.64 -6.96
C SER A 268 22.67 -5.83 -8.00
N GLY A 269 21.63 -5.02 -7.95
CA GLY A 269 20.63 -4.90 -9.00
C GLY A 269 19.33 -5.70 -8.79
N GLU A 270 19.28 -6.71 -7.95
CA GLU A 270 18.03 -7.44 -7.70
C GLU A 270 17.08 -6.60 -6.84
N PRO A 271 15.85 -6.29 -7.28
CA PRO A 271 14.90 -5.51 -6.50
C PRO A 271 14.41 -6.30 -5.30
N ILE A 272 14.67 -5.83 -4.09
CA ILE A 272 14.20 -6.47 -2.87
C ILE A 272 12.82 -5.90 -2.52
N LEU A 273 11.82 -6.77 -2.56
CA LEU A 273 10.43 -6.45 -2.28
C LEU A 273 10.22 -6.15 -0.79
N LEU A 274 9.63 -5.00 -0.49
CA LEU A 274 9.33 -4.57 0.88
C LEU A 274 7.88 -4.85 1.26
N GLU A 275 6.93 -4.34 0.49
CA GLU A 275 5.48 -4.43 0.77
C GLU A 275 4.64 -4.18 -0.49
N VAL A 276 3.37 -4.56 -0.41
CA VAL A 276 2.33 -4.22 -1.38
C VAL A 276 1.25 -3.42 -0.67
N ASN A 277 0.90 -2.28 -1.24
CA ASN A 277 -0.14 -1.40 -0.74
C ASN A 277 -1.38 -1.54 -1.64
N THR A 278 -2.52 -1.92 -1.05
CA THR A 278 -3.77 -2.22 -1.78
C THR A 278 -4.66 -1.00 -2.01
N ILE A 279 -4.49 0.07 -1.22
CA ILE A 279 -5.17 1.37 -1.40
C ILE A 279 -4.10 2.47 -1.42
N PRO A 280 -3.33 2.58 -2.52
CA PRO A 280 -2.30 3.62 -2.61
C PRO A 280 -2.93 5.01 -2.55
N GLY A 281 -2.17 5.98 -2.02
CA GLY A 281 -2.61 7.37 -1.93
C GLY A 281 -3.03 7.95 -3.29
N MET A 282 -4.08 8.76 -3.26
CA MET A 282 -4.69 9.40 -4.43
C MET A 282 -4.65 10.94 -4.32
N THR A 283 -3.71 11.49 -3.56
CA THR A 283 -3.49 12.93 -3.49
C THR A 283 -2.68 13.42 -4.71
N PRO A 284 -2.66 14.72 -5.00
CA PRO A 284 -1.86 15.29 -6.10
C PRO A 284 -0.34 15.03 -5.98
N THR A 285 0.15 14.65 -4.80
CA THR A 285 1.57 14.34 -4.54
C THR A 285 1.79 12.84 -4.33
N SER A 286 0.82 11.99 -4.70
CA SER A 286 0.93 10.55 -4.49
C SER A 286 1.61 9.85 -5.66
N LEU A 287 2.47 8.88 -5.34
CA LEU A 287 3.27 8.10 -6.29
C LEU A 287 2.43 7.36 -7.34
N TYR A 288 1.25 6.87 -6.95
CA TYR A 288 0.40 6.10 -7.86
C TYR A 288 -0.20 6.97 -8.99
N PRO A 289 -0.85 8.12 -8.71
CA PRO A 289 -1.28 9.06 -9.75
C PRO A 289 -0.14 9.57 -10.64
N ASP A 290 1.06 9.83 -10.06
CA ASP A 290 2.22 10.27 -10.82
C ASP A 290 2.68 9.21 -11.83
N ALA A 291 2.75 7.94 -11.41
CA ALA A 291 3.07 6.83 -12.29
C ALA A 291 2.02 6.65 -13.41
N ALA A 292 0.72 6.80 -13.09
CA ALA A 292 -0.36 6.71 -14.06
C ALA A 292 -0.27 7.85 -15.08
N LYS A 293 -0.03 9.07 -14.65
CA LYS A 293 0.17 10.24 -15.51
C LYS A 293 1.36 10.06 -16.45
N ALA A 294 2.47 9.53 -15.94
CA ALA A 294 3.65 9.22 -16.76
C ALA A 294 3.38 8.13 -17.80
N ALA A 295 2.42 7.23 -17.56
CA ALA A 295 1.91 6.26 -18.53
C ALA A 295 0.88 6.83 -19.52
N GLY A 296 0.61 8.14 -19.48
CA GLY A 296 -0.41 8.78 -20.32
C GLY A 296 -1.84 8.55 -19.86
N VAL A 297 -2.08 8.17 -18.59
CA VAL A 297 -3.39 7.99 -18.00
C VAL A 297 -3.70 9.16 -17.06
N PRO A 298 -4.50 10.15 -17.50
CA PRO A 298 -4.94 11.25 -16.64
C PRO A 298 -5.72 10.75 -15.42
N PHE A 299 -5.68 11.49 -14.33
CA PHE A 299 -6.27 11.06 -13.05
C PHE A 299 -7.76 10.77 -13.15
N GLU A 300 -8.51 11.59 -13.90
CA GLU A 300 -9.94 11.40 -14.15
C GLU A 300 -10.21 10.06 -14.86
N ARG A 301 -9.38 9.71 -15.84
CA ARG A 301 -9.49 8.44 -16.56
C ARG A 301 -9.07 7.25 -15.70
N LEU A 302 -8.10 7.43 -14.84
CA LEU A 302 -7.66 6.42 -13.88
C LEU A 302 -8.79 6.02 -12.94
N VAL A 303 -9.38 7.00 -12.23
CA VAL A 303 -10.44 6.73 -11.24
C VAL A 303 -11.74 6.23 -11.90
N ALA A 304 -12.08 6.74 -13.09
CA ALA A 304 -13.22 6.25 -13.85
C ALA A 304 -13.03 4.79 -14.27
N HIS A 305 -11.86 4.42 -14.78
CA HIS A 305 -11.52 3.05 -15.13
C HIS A 305 -11.65 2.07 -13.94
N LEU A 306 -11.19 2.49 -12.75
CA LEU A 306 -11.30 1.67 -11.55
C LEU A 306 -12.77 1.43 -11.14
N VAL A 307 -13.62 2.45 -11.25
CA VAL A 307 -15.07 2.34 -11.00
C VAL A 307 -15.73 1.42 -12.04
N GLU A 308 -15.44 1.60 -13.33
CA GLU A 308 -15.96 0.76 -14.40
C GLU A 308 -15.64 -0.72 -14.17
N ARG A 309 -14.41 -1.04 -13.78
CA ARG A 309 -14.01 -2.41 -13.43
C ARG A 309 -14.81 -2.99 -12.27
N ALA A 310 -15.04 -2.18 -11.23
CA ALA A 310 -15.81 -2.65 -10.07
C ALA A 310 -17.29 -2.91 -10.44
N LEU A 311 -17.89 -2.07 -11.30
CA LEU A 311 -19.23 -2.26 -11.82
C LEU A 311 -19.35 -3.50 -12.72
N ASP A 312 -18.35 -3.75 -13.58
CA ASP A 312 -18.32 -4.91 -14.48
C ASP A 312 -18.24 -6.24 -13.70
N ARG A 313 -17.58 -6.25 -12.54
CA ARG A 313 -17.53 -7.45 -11.67
C ARG A 313 -18.86 -7.76 -10.98
N ALA A 314 -19.74 -6.78 -10.83
CA ALA A 314 -21.04 -6.93 -10.20
C ALA A 314 -22.14 -7.34 -11.18
N SER A 315 -21.85 -7.30 -12.48
CA SER A 315 -22.77 -7.65 -13.57
C SER A 315 -22.73 -9.13 -13.92
#